data_2d54346e2d44e1b0636834a29ce49f59
#
_entry.id   2d54346e2d44e1b0636834a29ce49f59
#
_cell.length_a   1.000
_cell.length_b   1.000
_cell.length_c   1.000
_cell.angle_alpha   90.00
_cell.angle_beta   90.00
_cell.angle_gamma   90.00
#
_symmetry.space_group_name_H-M   'P 1'
#
loop_
_entity.id
_entity.type
_entity.pdbx_description
1 polymer ?
#
loop_
_entity_poly.entity_id
_entity_poly.type
_entity_poly.pdbx_seq_one_letter_code
_entity_poly.pdbx_strand_id
1 'polypeptide(L)'
;MIKPVAFALALIATPALADTPPAMPGMSMPPQAPATPTVVTETVVVGPTGKTLVLTPAVLADLDRAQATMINHSVAHTYEGVRLTEILRLVGAPTGARIHADADRDYLVVTGGDGFRAVFSLAETDGSVQRHPVILADKMDGAPLLAHDAPFRLVVDGDQEPARSVYAVSRIEVKVLP
;
A
#
# COMPACT_ATOMS: atom_id res chain seq x y z
N MET A 1 49.96 64.73 -13.71
CA MET A 1 48.65 64.62 -14.41
C MET A 1 48.71 63.32 -15.20
N ILE A 2 48.17 62.24 -14.60
CA ILE A 2 48.15 60.90 -15.22
C ILE A 2 46.70 60.59 -15.48
N LYS A 3 46.31 60.39 -16.77
CA LYS A 3 44.96 60.03 -17.17
C LYS A 3 44.79 58.52 -17.04
N PRO A 4 43.72 58.00 -16.47
CA PRO A 4 43.46 56.56 -16.54
C PRO A 4 42.87 56.14 -17.88
N VAL A 5 43.44 55.11 -18.45
CA VAL A 5 42.92 54.42 -19.65
C VAL A 5 41.88 53.38 -19.17
N ALA A 6 40.65 53.54 -19.60
CA ALA A 6 39.58 52.57 -19.33
C ALA A 6 39.70 51.44 -20.35
N PHE A 7 39.90 50.21 -19.83
CA PHE A 7 39.87 48.98 -20.59
C PHE A 7 38.41 48.45 -20.55
N ALA A 8 37.71 48.49 -21.66
CA ALA A 8 36.42 47.88 -21.80
C ALA A 8 36.57 46.38 -22.14
N LEU A 9 36.22 45.50 -21.18
CA LEU A 9 36.17 44.07 -21.38
C LEU A 9 34.82 43.72 -22.01
N ALA A 10 34.81 43.37 -23.30
CA ALA A 10 33.63 42.88 -23.98
C ALA A 10 33.41 41.39 -23.61
N LEU A 11 32.35 41.12 -22.86
CA LEU A 11 31.91 39.76 -22.53
C LEU A 11 31.15 39.18 -23.71
N ILE A 12 31.75 38.26 -24.43
CA ILE A 12 31.10 37.53 -25.52
C ILE A 12 30.33 36.37 -24.86
N ALA A 13 28.99 36.49 -24.78
CA ALA A 13 28.12 35.41 -24.38
C ALA A 13 27.93 34.44 -25.53
N THR A 14 28.50 33.25 -25.43
CA THR A 14 28.20 32.15 -26.32
C THR A 14 26.86 31.54 -25.94
N PRO A 15 25.88 31.35 -26.84
CA PRO A 15 24.68 30.63 -26.55
C PRO A 15 25.00 29.17 -26.38
N ALA A 16 24.74 28.61 -25.19
CA ALA A 16 24.76 27.17 -24.96
C ALA A 16 23.59 26.56 -25.75
N LEU A 17 23.92 25.78 -26.76
CA LEU A 17 22.98 24.86 -27.40
C LEU A 17 22.55 23.85 -26.33
N ALA A 18 21.30 23.96 -25.88
CA ALA A 18 20.68 22.91 -25.06
C ALA A 18 20.51 21.67 -25.95
N ASP A 19 21.35 20.68 -25.70
CA ASP A 19 21.21 19.35 -26.29
C ASP A 19 19.91 18.74 -25.72
N THR A 20 18.85 18.77 -26.51
CA THR A 20 17.59 18.09 -26.19
C THR A 20 17.85 16.59 -26.40
N PRO A 21 17.76 15.76 -25.35
CA PRO A 21 17.93 14.32 -25.56
C PRO A 21 16.86 13.81 -26.53
N PRO A 22 17.20 12.84 -27.41
CA PRO A 22 16.25 12.29 -28.36
C PRO A 22 15.07 11.68 -27.62
N ALA A 23 13.85 12.07 -28.01
CA ALA A 23 12.62 11.50 -27.52
C ALA A 23 12.65 9.98 -27.76
N MET A 24 12.60 9.20 -26.70
CA MET A 24 12.45 7.75 -26.80
C MET A 24 11.13 7.46 -27.53
N PRO A 25 11.10 6.54 -28.51
CA PRO A 25 9.86 6.16 -29.17
C PRO A 25 8.91 5.58 -28.11
N GLY A 26 7.74 6.19 -27.98
CA GLY A 26 6.78 6.00 -26.91
C GLY A 26 6.44 4.55 -26.67
N MET A 27 6.70 4.09 -25.46
CA MET A 27 5.84 3.10 -24.81
C MET A 27 4.53 3.82 -24.48
N SER A 28 3.60 3.85 -25.43
CA SER A 28 2.23 4.16 -25.12
C SER A 28 1.69 3.02 -24.26
N MET A 29 1.68 3.20 -22.95
CA MET A 29 0.79 2.38 -22.11
C MET A 29 -0.63 2.59 -22.65
N PRO A 30 -1.38 1.53 -22.94
CA PRO A 30 -2.78 1.69 -23.31
C PRO A 30 -3.46 2.46 -22.16
N PRO A 31 -4.34 3.42 -22.46
CA PRO A 31 -5.06 4.14 -21.43
C PRO A 31 -5.83 3.11 -20.60
N GLN A 32 -5.43 2.96 -19.35
CA GLN A 32 -6.17 2.15 -18.39
C GLN A 32 -7.49 2.91 -18.16
N ALA A 33 -8.59 2.36 -18.67
CA ALA A 33 -9.90 2.93 -18.44
C ALA A 33 -10.07 3.12 -16.93
N PRO A 34 -10.56 4.28 -16.45
CA PRO A 34 -10.85 4.46 -15.04
C PRO A 34 -11.83 3.36 -14.62
N ALA A 35 -11.39 2.48 -13.74
CA ALA A 35 -12.25 1.46 -13.17
C ALA A 35 -13.37 2.19 -12.40
N THR A 36 -14.62 1.96 -12.79
CA THR A 36 -15.76 2.48 -12.04
C THR A 36 -15.68 1.90 -10.63
N PRO A 37 -15.68 2.72 -9.56
CA PRO A 37 -15.59 2.20 -8.21
C PRO A 37 -16.76 1.27 -7.96
N THR A 38 -16.43 -0.01 -7.79
CA THR A 38 -17.43 -1.04 -7.43
C THR A 38 -17.66 -0.97 -5.94
N VAL A 39 -18.90 -0.83 -5.51
CA VAL A 39 -19.25 -0.92 -4.08
C VAL A 39 -18.91 -2.33 -3.62
N VAL A 40 -17.93 -2.43 -2.73
CA VAL A 40 -17.54 -3.71 -2.12
C VAL A 40 -18.50 -4.03 -0.99
N THR A 41 -19.22 -5.13 -1.12
CA THR A 41 -20.17 -5.62 -0.10
C THR A 41 -19.58 -6.74 0.74
N GLU A 42 -18.56 -7.42 0.23
CA GLU A 42 -17.91 -8.56 0.89
C GLU A 42 -16.39 -8.51 0.68
N THR A 43 -15.66 -8.90 1.70
CA THR A 43 -14.21 -9.11 1.61
C THR A 43 -13.91 -10.60 1.73
N VAL A 44 -13.26 -11.16 0.71
CA VAL A 44 -12.92 -12.58 0.64
C VAL A 44 -11.43 -12.77 0.94
N VAL A 45 -11.11 -13.67 1.86
CA VAL A 45 -9.74 -14.07 2.17
C VAL A 45 -9.49 -15.50 1.70
N VAL A 46 -8.41 -15.72 0.96
CA VAL A 46 -8.02 -17.03 0.42
C VAL A 46 -6.66 -17.41 0.99
N GLY A 47 -6.62 -18.52 1.69
CA GLY A 47 -5.40 -19.08 2.27
C GLY A 47 -4.55 -19.86 1.27
N PRO A 48 -3.34 -20.31 1.70
CA PRO A 48 -2.35 -20.96 0.83
C PRO A 48 -2.83 -22.29 0.24
N THR A 49 -3.75 -22.98 0.93
CA THR A 49 -4.34 -24.25 0.48
C THR A 49 -5.66 -24.10 -0.27
N GLY A 50 -6.07 -22.83 -0.57
CA GLY A 50 -7.36 -22.54 -1.19
C GLY A 50 -8.52 -22.43 -0.20
N LYS A 51 -8.29 -22.54 1.11
CA LYS A 51 -9.32 -22.31 2.12
C LYS A 51 -9.79 -20.86 2.03
N THR A 52 -11.10 -20.66 1.92
CA THR A 52 -11.72 -19.34 1.74
C THR A 52 -12.51 -18.95 2.98
N LEU A 53 -12.48 -17.66 3.32
CA LEU A 53 -13.23 -17.04 4.40
C LEU A 53 -13.83 -15.73 3.89
N VAL A 54 -15.12 -15.53 4.11
CA VAL A 54 -15.78 -14.22 3.93
C VAL A 54 -15.72 -13.48 5.26
N LEU A 55 -15.18 -12.28 5.26
CA LEU A 55 -15.10 -11.44 6.46
C LEU A 55 -16.46 -10.83 6.74
N THR A 56 -16.97 -11.11 7.92
CA THR A 56 -18.20 -10.54 8.44
C THR A 56 -17.91 -9.84 9.77
N PRO A 57 -18.77 -8.91 10.22
CA PRO A 57 -18.63 -8.31 11.54
C PRO A 57 -18.54 -9.35 12.67
N ALA A 58 -19.26 -10.47 12.54
CA ALA A 58 -19.21 -11.56 13.52
C ALA A 58 -17.84 -12.24 13.59
N VAL A 59 -17.21 -12.51 12.42
CA VAL A 59 -15.84 -13.09 12.37
C VAL A 59 -14.83 -12.14 13.00
N LEU A 60 -14.97 -10.83 12.78
CA LEU A 60 -14.04 -9.83 13.29
C LEU A 60 -14.24 -9.52 14.78
N ALA A 61 -15.45 -9.74 15.32
CA ALA A 61 -15.76 -9.47 16.73
C ALA A 61 -14.97 -10.37 17.70
N ASP A 62 -14.59 -11.56 17.26
CA ASP A 62 -13.83 -12.53 18.04
C ASP A 62 -12.30 -12.32 17.96
N LEU A 63 -11.84 -11.31 17.21
CA LEU A 63 -10.43 -11.04 16.99
C LEU A 63 -9.97 -9.77 17.74
N ASP A 64 -8.72 -9.80 18.20
CA ASP A 64 -8.14 -8.68 18.92
C ASP A 64 -8.04 -7.44 18.03
N ARG A 65 -8.53 -6.32 18.56
CA ARG A 65 -8.46 -5.01 17.91
C ARG A 65 -7.04 -4.46 18.00
N ALA A 66 -6.61 -3.81 16.94
CA ALA A 66 -5.32 -3.12 16.86
C ALA A 66 -5.50 -1.73 16.27
N GLN A 67 -4.53 -0.87 16.53
CA GLN A 67 -4.44 0.47 15.95
C GLN A 67 -3.21 0.56 15.06
N ALA A 68 -3.29 1.41 14.05
CA ALA A 68 -2.20 1.80 13.17
C ALA A 68 -2.31 3.29 12.86
N THR A 69 -1.18 3.97 12.75
CA THR A 69 -1.12 5.36 12.33
C THR A 69 -0.49 5.45 10.94
N MET A 70 -1.11 6.20 10.06
CA MET A 70 -0.59 6.44 8.71
C MET A 70 -0.77 7.91 8.35
N ILE A 71 0.21 8.47 7.64
CA ILE A 71 0.12 9.84 7.12
C ILE A 71 -0.59 9.80 5.77
N ASN A 72 -1.59 10.66 5.61
CA ASN A 72 -2.28 10.87 4.35
C ASN A 72 -2.41 12.37 4.10
N HIS A 73 -1.91 12.88 2.96
CA HIS A 73 -1.86 14.31 2.64
C HIS A 73 -1.27 15.17 3.78
N SER A 74 -0.16 14.71 4.37
CA SER A 74 0.54 15.37 5.49
C SER A 74 -0.26 15.42 6.80
N VAL A 75 -1.37 14.70 6.91
CA VAL A 75 -2.16 14.55 8.13
C VAL A 75 -2.01 13.12 8.66
N ALA A 76 -1.67 12.99 9.94
CA ALA A 76 -1.64 11.70 10.60
C ALA A 76 -3.06 11.29 11.02
N HIS A 77 -3.48 10.09 10.61
CA HIS A 77 -4.74 9.49 10.97
C HIS A 77 -4.53 8.22 11.77
N THR A 78 -5.37 8.00 12.78
CA THR A 78 -5.39 6.76 13.55
C THR A 78 -6.48 5.84 13.01
N TYR A 79 -6.08 4.65 12.61
CA TYR A 79 -6.96 3.61 12.12
C TYR A 79 -7.13 2.53 13.18
N GLU A 80 -8.33 1.96 13.27
CA GLU A 80 -8.64 0.85 14.15
C GLU A 80 -9.20 -0.32 13.33
N GLY A 81 -8.77 -1.51 13.67
CA GLY A 81 -9.18 -2.72 12.95
C GLY A 81 -8.62 -3.97 13.57
N VAL A 82 -8.47 -5.02 12.78
CA VAL A 82 -7.92 -6.30 13.18
C VAL A 82 -6.57 -6.51 12.52
N ARG A 83 -5.61 -7.10 13.23
CA ARG A 83 -4.31 -7.46 12.65
C ARG A 83 -4.51 -8.41 11.47
N LEU A 84 -3.85 -8.13 10.37
CA LEU A 84 -3.96 -8.97 9.18
C LEU A 84 -3.51 -10.41 9.47
N THR A 85 -2.47 -10.58 10.29
CA THR A 85 -1.98 -11.90 10.74
C THR A 85 -3.08 -12.76 11.37
N GLU A 86 -3.97 -12.16 12.21
CA GLU A 86 -5.06 -12.91 12.85
C GLU A 86 -6.07 -13.44 11.82
N ILE A 87 -6.38 -12.61 10.84
CA ILE A 87 -7.26 -12.99 9.73
C ILE A 87 -6.64 -14.09 8.87
N LEU A 88 -5.34 -13.97 8.56
CA LEU A 88 -4.61 -14.96 7.76
C LEU A 88 -4.51 -16.31 8.46
N ARG A 89 -4.38 -16.30 9.78
CA ARG A 89 -4.39 -17.53 10.60
C ARG A 89 -5.68 -18.33 10.45
N LEU A 90 -6.84 -17.67 10.31
CA LEU A 90 -8.13 -18.32 10.12
C LEU A 90 -8.21 -19.12 8.80
N VAL A 91 -7.46 -18.72 7.79
CA VAL A 91 -7.39 -19.40 6.49
C VAL A 91 -6.19 -20.34 6.37
N GLY A 92 -5.46 -20.56 7.48
CA GLY A 92 -4.38 -21.53 7.56
C GLY A 92 -3.03 -21.05 7.03
N ALA A 93 -2.83 -19.74 6.87
CA ALA A 93 -1.52 -19.18 6.54
C ALA A 93 -0.53 -19.43 7.70
N PRO A 94 0.77 -19.65 7.41
CA PRO A 94 1.81 -19.67 8.43
C PRO A 94 1.88 -18.32 9.13
N THR A 95 2.05 -18.33 10.47
CA THR A 95 2.17 -17.11 11.30
C THR A 95 3.16 -17.36 12.43
N GLY A 96 3.80 -16.31 12.95
CA GLY A 96 4.74 -16.39 14.05
C GLY A 96 5.93 -17.30 13.74
N ALA A 97 6.26 -18.19 14.66
CA ALA A 97 7.37 -19.13 14.51
C ALA A 97 7.26 -20.10 13.32
N ARG A 98 6.14 -20.12 12.58
CA ARG A 98 5.99 -20.91 11.36
C ARG A 98 6.39 -20.17 10.09
N ILE A 99 6.69 -18.86 10.20
CA ILE A 99 7.23 -18.05 9.09
C ILE A 99 8.74 -18.26 9.08
N HIS A 100 9.21 -19.23 8.33
CA HIS A 100 10.62 -19.51 8.07
C HIS A 100 10.76 -20.53 6.93
N ALA A 101 11.95 -20.65 6.38
CA ALA A 101 12.26 -21.50 5.24
C ALA A 101 11.38 -21.16 4.02
N ASP A 102 10.56 -22.09 3.56
CA ASP A 102 9.74 -21.89 2.36
C ASP A 102 8.65 -20.82 2.55
N ALA A 103 8.09 -20.69 3.76
CA ALA A 103 7.08 -19.71 4.07
C ALA A 103 7.59 -18.24 4.04
N ASP A 104 8.90 -18.02 4.12
CA ASP A 104 9.48 -16.67 3.98
C ASP A 104 9.30 -16.09 2.57
N ARG A 105 9.05 -16.94 1.58
CA ARG A 105 8.83 -16.57 0.18
C ARG A 105 7.37 -16.34 -0.16
N ASP A 106 6.45 -16.71 0.70
CA ASP A 106 5.02 -16.53 0.49
C ASP A 106 4.67 -15.05 0.54
N TYR A 107 3.69 -14.65 -0.26
CA TYR A 107 3.26 -13.27 -0.37
C TYR A 107 1.75 -13.15 -0.43
N LEU A 108 1.28 -11.96 -0.15
CA LEU A 108 -0.12 -11.59 -0.21
C LEU A 108 -0.37 -10.69 -1.41
N VAL A 109 -1.50 -10.89 -2.07
CA VAL A 109 -2.08 -9.94 -3.00
C VAL A 109 -3.36 -9.41 -2.38
N VAL A 110 -3.40 -8.11 -2.10
CA VAL A 110 -4.59 -7.43 -1.58
C VAL A 110 -5.18 -6.59 -2.67
N THR A 111 -6.46 -6.79 -2.95
CA THR A 111 -7.19 -6.12 -4.05
C THR A 111 -8.28 -5.22 -3.48
N GLY A 112 -8.34 -3.99 -3.94
CA GLY A 112 -9.38 -3.01 -3.65
C GLY A 112 -10.60 -3.12 -4.58
N GLY A 113 -11.67 -2.42 -4.25
CA GLY A 113 -12.87 -2.35 -5.05
C GLY A 113 -12.69 -1.63 -6.40
N ASP A 114 -11.67 -0.79 -6.50
CA ASP A 114 -11.25 -0.10 -7.73
C ASP A 114 -10.31 -0.92 -8.62
N GLY A 115 -9.96 -2.16 -8.19
CA GLY A 115 -9.02 -3.03 -8.87
C GLY A 115 -7.55 -2.75 -8.56
N PHE A 116 -7.24 -1.76 -7.70
CA PHE A 116 -5.88 -1.54 -7.20
C PHE A 116 -5.38 -2.79 -6.47
N ARG A 117 -4.10 -3.09 -6.62
CA ARG A 117 -3.48 -4.24 -5.97
C ARG A 117 -2.17 -3.85 -5.29
N ALA A 118 -2.05 -4.24 -4.03
CA ALA A 118 -0.80 -4.17 -3.30
C ALA A 118 -0.29 -5.58 -3.00
N VAL A 119 1.03 -5.74 -2.99
CA VAL A 119 1.71 -6.99 -2.68
C VAL A 119 2.52 -6.81 -1.41
N PHE A 120 2.43 -7.78 -0.52
CA PHE A 120 3.17 -7.83 0.74
C PHE A 120 3.85 -9.19 0.88
N SER A 121 5.05 -9.26 1.42
CA SER A 121 5.57 -10.53 1.87
C SER A 121 4.71 -11.03 3.05
N LEU A 122 4.54 -12.34 3.19
CA LEU A 122 3.81 -12.88 4.34
C LEU A 122 4.50 -12.48 5.65
N ALA A 123 5.83 -12.49 5.66
CA ALA A 123 6.66 -12.17 6.81
C ALA A 123 6.45 -10.72 7.30
N GLU A 124 6.32 -9.74 6.39
CA GLU A 124 6.15 -8.33 6.81
C GLU A 124 4.78 -8.04 7.44
N THR A 125 3.83 -8.96 7.35
CA THR A 125 2.53 -8.81 8.00
C THR A 125 2.51 -9.36 9.41
N ASP A 126 3.55 -10.05 9.84
CA ASP A 126 3.60 -10.75 11.13
C ASP A 126 4.40 -9.98 12.18
N GLY A 127 3.81 -9.83 13.36
CA GLY A 127 4.42 -9.13 14.49
C GLY A 127 5.67 -9.80 15.07
N SER A 128 5.97 -11.06 14.72
CA SER A 128 7.22 -11.71 15.09
C SER A 128 8.41 -11.27 14.26
N VAL A 129 8.15 -10.74 13.06
CA VAL A 129 9.18 -10.28 12.11
C VAL A 129 9.34 -8.76 12.18
N GLN A 130 8.25 -8.03 12.25
CA GLN A 130 8.29 -6.57 12.33
C GLN A 130 7.35 -5.99 13.38
N ARG A 131 7.68 -4.79 13.87
CA ARG A 131 6.95 -4.14 14.97
C ARG A 131 5.70 -3.38 14.51
N HIS A 132 5.70 -2.90 13.28
CA HIS A 132 4.63 -2.08 12.73
C HIS A 132 3.51 -2.97 12.20
N PRO A 133 2.33 -2.99 12.85
CA PRO A 133 1.26 -3.88 12.43
C PRO A 133 0.70 -3.49 11.06
N VAL A 134 0.35 -4.50 10.28
CA VAL A 134 -0.55 -4.35 9.16
C VAL A 134 -1.94 -4.71 9.65
N ILE A 135 -2.89 -3.80 9.50
CA ILE A 135 -4.27 -3.99 9.96
C ILE A 135 -5.28 -3.89 8.82
N LEU A 136 -6.36 -4.61 8.96
CA LEU A 136 -7.58 -4.41 8.19
C LEU A 136 -8.51 -3.52 9.03
N ALA A 137 -8.51 -2.23 8.71
CA ALA A 137 -9.22 -1.21 9.46
C ALA A 137 -10.69 -1.12 9.04
N ASP A 138 -11.56 -0.86 9.99
CA ASP A 138 -12.98 -0.54 9.81
C ASP A 138 -13.38 0.83 10.37
N LYS A 139 -12.41 1.52 11.05
CA LYS A 139 -12.57 2.88 11.57
C LYS A 139 -11.35 3.74 11.30
N MET A 140 -11.57 5.04 11.22
CA MET A 140 -10.57 6.09 11.13
C MET A 140 -10.93 7.22 12.09
N ASP A 141 -9.98 7.64 12.93
CA ASP A 141 -10.13 8.72 13.94
C ASP A 141 -11.36 8.53 14.85
N GLY A 142 -11.62 7.27 15.24
CA GLY A 142 -12.73 6.89 16.12
C GLY A 142 -14.11 6.80 15.43
N ALA A 143 -14.21 7.13 14.14
CA ALA A 143 -15.44 7.04 13.34
C ALA A 143 -15.38 5.87 12.33
N PRO A 144 -16.53 5.36 11.86
CA PRO A 144 -16.55 4.42 10.74
C PRO A 144 -15.85 4.98 9.52
N LEU A 145 -15.27 4.09 8.70
CA LEU A 145 -14.63 4.48 7.44
C LEU A 145 -15.61 5.22 6.52
N LEU A 146 -15.06 6.10 5.69
CA LEU A 146 -15.83 6.74 4.62
C LEU A 146 -16.30 5.70 3.60
N ALA A 147 -17.37 5.99 2.89
CA ALA A 147 -17.98 5.04 1.95
C ALA A 147 -17.02 4.51 0.86
N HIS A 148 -16.03 5.32 0.45
CA HIS A 148 -15.04 4.90 -0.54
C HIS A 148 -13.95 3.98 0.02
N ASP A 149 -13.77 3.95 1.36
CA ASP A 149 -12.83 3.08 2.07
C ASP A 149 -13.49 1.79 2.56
N ALA A 150 -14.81 1.82 2.71
CA ALA A 150 -15.59 0.72 3.26
C ALA A 150 -15.66 -0.51 2.30
N PRO A 151 -15.82 -1.73 2.84
CA PRO A 151 -16.02 -2.06 4.24
C PRO A 151 -14.73 -2.06 5.06
N PHE A 152 -13.57 -2.24 4.43
CA PHE A 152 -12.27 -2.30 5.09
C PHE A 152 -11.20 -1.59 4.28
N ARG A 153 -10.27 -0.98 4.99
CA ARG A 153 -9.05 -0.42 4.44
C ARG A 153 -7.82 -1.14 4.97
N LEU A 154 -6.90 -1.54 4.09
CA LEU A 154 -5.61 -2.05 4.52
C LEU A 154 -4.70 -0.89 4.88
N VAL A 155 -4.15 -0.92 6.09
CA VAL A 155 -3.27 0.11 6.62
C VAL A 155 -2.02 -0.53 7.22
N VAL A 156 -0.86 0.03 6.89
CA VAL A 156 0.43 -0.32 7.48
C VAL A 156 0.82 0.77 8.46
N ASP A 157 1.07 0.39 9.70
CA ASP A 157 1.48 1.33 10.73
C ASP A 157 2.80 2.02 10.38
N GLY A 158 2.85 3.34 10.58
CA GLY A 158 4.04 4.14 10.33
C GLY A 158 4.31 4.50 8.87
N ASP A 159 3.47 4.08 7.91
CA ASP A 159 3.63 4.50 6.52
C ASP A 159 3.47 6.03 6.41
N GLN A 160 4.47 6.67 5.78
CA GLN A 160 4.51 8.12 5.58
C GLN A 160 3.65 8.57 4.40
N GLU A 161 3.30 7.63 3.53
CA GLU A 161 2.45 7.84 2.36
C GLU A 161 1.55 6.62 2.16
N PRO A 162 0.30 6.80 1.69
CA PRO A 162 -0.66 5.71 1.54
C PRO A 162 -0.40 4.82 0.31
N ALA A 163 0.84 4.79 -0.22
CA ALA A 163 1.16 4.18 -1.50
C ALA A 163 0.79 2.69 -1.61
N ARG A 164 0.75 1.97 -0.49
CA ARG A 164 0.34 0.55 -0.43
C ARG A 164 -0.90 0.30 0.42
N SER A 165 -1.54 1.37 0.89
CA SER A 165 -2.85 1.28 1.53
C SER A 165 -3.91 0.95 0.49
N VAL A 166 -4.77 -0.04 0.77
CA VAL A 166 -5.80 -0.50 -0.17
C VAL A 166 -7.16 -0.09 0.36
N TYR A 167 -7.89 0.68 -0.45
CA TYR A 167 -9.25 1.12 -0.15
C TYR A 167 -10.28 0.04 -0.49
N ALA A 168 -11.38 -0.01 0.24
CA ALA A 168 -12.49 -0.91 -0.03
C ALA A 168 -12.01 -2.33 -0.37
N VAL A 169 -11.27 -2.95 0.56
CA VAL A 169 -10.65 -4.26 0.31
C VAL A 169 -11.71 -5.29 -0.07
N SER A 170 -11.60 -5.82 -1.27
CA SER A 170 -12.51 -6.84 -1.81
C SER A 170 -11.94 -8.25 -1.68
N ARG A 171 -10.61 -8.39 -1.76
CA ARG A 171 -9.96 -9.71 -1.76
C ARG A 171 -8.56 -9.67 -1.16
N ILE A 172 -8.23 -10.69 -0.40
CA ILE A 172 -6.88 -10.95 0.13
C ILE A 172 -6.52 -12.39 -0.24
N GLU A 173 -5.40 -12.59 -0.92
CA GLU A 173 -4.95 -13.92 -1.35
C GLU A 173 -3.53 -14.19 -0.88
N VAL A 174 -3.33 -15.32 -0.22
CA VAL A 174 -1.99 -15.86 0.07
C VAL A 174 -1.52 -16.63 -1.15
N LYS A 175 -0.37 -16.26 -1.69
CA LYS A 175 0.30 -16.90 -2.81
C LYS A 175 1.56 -17.60 -2.31
N VAL A 176 1.67 -18.88 -2.63
CA VAL A 176 2.83 -19.70 -2.34
C VAL A 176 3.74 -19.70 -3.55
N LEU A 177 5.00 -19.33 -3.35
CA LEU A 177 6.01 -19.46 -4.41
C LEU A 177 6.48 -20.92 -4.49
N PRO A 178 6.56 -21.48 -5.70
CA PRO A 178 7.07 -22.84 -5.92
C PRO A 178 8.55 -23.00 -5.59
#